data_edc4c7e300f55bcdd24f8542c549c300
#
_entry.id   edc4c7e300f55bcdd24f8542c549c300
#
_cell.length_a   1.000
_cell.length_b   1.000
_cell.length_c   1.000
_cell.angle_alpha   90.00
_cell.angle_beta   90.00
_cell.angle_gamma   90.00
#
_symmetry.space_group_name_H-M   'P 1'
#
loop_
_entity.id
_entity.type
_entity.pdbx_description
1 polymer ?
#
loop_
_entity_poly.entity_id
_entity_poly.type
_entity_poly.pdbx_seq_one_letter_code
_entity_poly.pdbx_strand_id
1 'polypeptide(L)'
;MRNDVMTSGHRIAALSVLALALAACSSATTAGPAGTPGTTAVPTTARVPATPSTGSPSTTGQQPGSGAAPRCRSAQLSASLGPPEGAAGSVYRVLIFANTGNGACSMRGFPGVSYVAGDAGQQVGPAAERVGDTGGSVRIAPGATASAQLRLVNVANYDAAVCRPTPVRGMRIYPPGETAALFVPVEETGCAGTPPGSQLTVGTIIAP
;
A
#
# COMPACT_ATOMS: atom_id res chain seq x y z
N MET A 1 -52.78 -37.65 3.17
CA MET A 1 -53.65 -37.08 4.22
C MET A 1 -53.07 -35.75 4.65
N ARG A 2 -53.90 -34.69 4.44
CA ARG A 2 -53.88 -33.32 5.01
C ARG A 2 -52.59 -32.50 4.90
N ASN A 3 -52.68 -31.63 4.01
CA ASN A 3 -52.64 -30.16 3.91
C ASN A 3 -52.59 -29.45 5.27
N ASP A 4 -51.65 -28.54 5.44
CA ASP A 4 -51.94 -27.27 6.09
C ASP A 4 -51.13 -26.15 5.42
N VAL A 5 -51.88 -25.32 4.76
CA VAL A 5 -51.57 -24.01 4.24
C VAL A 5 -51.67 -23.03 5.40
N MET A 6 -50.64 -22.23 5.68
CA MET A 6 -50.85 -21.04 6.50
C MET A 6 -50.26 -19.80 5.87
N THR A 7 -51.17 -19.01 5.48
CA THR A 7 -51.24 -17.71 4.84
C THR A 7 -50.79 -16.59 5.79
N SER A 8 -50.22 -15.58 5.20
CA SER A 8 -50.43 -14.15 5.50
C SER A 8 -49.59 -13.46 6.57
N GLY A 9 -49.04 -12.36 6.17
CA GLY A 9 -48.51 -11.30 7.07
C GLY A 9 -47.82 -10.18 6.33
N HIS A 10 -48.51 -9.45 5.43
CA HIS A 10 -48.10 -8.14 4.95
C HIS A 10 -48.08 -7.14 6.11
N ARG A 11 -46.95 -6.54 6.38
CA ARG A 11 -46.92 -5.26 7.10
C ARG A 11 -46.07 -4.27 6.33
N ILE A 12 -46.79 -3.35 5.72
CA ILE A 12 -46.30 -2.08 5.15
C ILE A 12 -46.07 -1.13 6.32
N ALA A 13 -44.91 -0.52 6.41
CA ALA A 13 -44.66 0.65 7.24
C ALA A 13 -43.62 1.50 6.55
N ALA A 14 -44.07 2.52 5.90
CA ALA A 14 -43.96 3.95 6.21
C ALA A 14 -42.59 4.57 5.92
N LEU A 15 -42.60 5.38 4.86
CA LEU A 15 -41.60 6.37 4.48
C LEU A 15 -41.35 7.38 5.61
N SER A 16 -40.09 7.68 5.87
CA SER A 16 -39.69 8.95 6.48
C SER A 16 -38.64 9.62 5.61
N VAL A 17 -39.06 10.65 4.93
CA VAL A 17 -38.23 11.60 4.19
C VAL A 17 -37.62 12.54 5.22
N LEU A 18 -36.27 12.57 5.32
CA LEU A 18 -35.55 13.57 6.08
C LEU A 18 -34.73 14.42 5.10
N ALA A 19 -35.19 15.63 4.88
CA ALA A 19 -34.49 16.68 4.13
C ALA A 19 -33.37 17.24 5.01
N LEU A 20 -32.11 17.25 4.54
CA LEU A 20 -31.01 17.98 5.17
C LEU A 20 -30.53 19.10 4.26
N ALA A 21 -30.48 20.28 4.86
CA ALA A 21 -30.14 21.57 4.28
C ALA A 21 -28.66 21.65 3.89
N LEU A 22 -28.39 22.30 2.73
CA LEU A 22 -27.06 22.72 2.29
C LEU A 22 -26.62 23.95 3.09
N ALA A 23 -25.48 23.86 3.74
CA ALA A 23 -24.73 25.02 4.22
C ALA A 23 -23.54 25.28 3.31
N ALA A 24 -23.61 26.40 2.57
CA ALA A 24 -22.50 26.93 1.78
C ALA A 24 -21.56 27.72 2.69
N CYS A 25 -20.28 27.35 2.76
CA CYS A 25 -19.23 28.19 3.34
C CYS A 25 -18.38 28.81 2.24
N SER A 26 -18.46 30.15 2.14
CA SER A 26 -17.66 30.99 1.26
C SER A 26 -16.21 31.07 1.74
N SER A 27 -15.26 30.89 0.84
CA SER A 27 -13.83 31.09 1.07
C SER A 27 -13.47 32.54 0.82
N ALA A 28 -12.86 33.20 1.82
CA ALA A 28 -12.29 34.52 1.71
C ALA A 28 -10.84 34.45 1.18
N THR A 29 -10.59 35.11 0.07
CA THR A 29 -9.27 35.31 -0.53
C THR A 29 -8.58 36.48 0.16
N THR A 30 -7.44 36.30 0.79
CA THR A 30 -6.60 37.39 1.31
C THR A 30 -5.38 37.53 0.41
N ALA A 31 -5.31 38.66 -0.28
CA ALA A 31 -4.14 39.10 -1.04
C ALA A 31 -3.11 39.74 -0.08
N GLY A 32 -1.86 39.30 -0.11
CA GLY A 32 -0.72 39.91 0.58
C GLY A 32 0.11 40.78 -0.38
N PRO A 33 0.78 41.83 0.13
CA PRO A 33 1.39 42.85 -0.69
C PRO A 33 2.78 42.50 -1.23
N ALA A 34 3.10 43.07 -2.40
CA ALA A 34 4.36 43.00 -3.10
C ALA A 34 5.47 43.75 -2.32
N GLY A 35 6.63 43.10 -2.15
CA GLY A 35 7.85 43.70 -1.62
C GLY A 35 8.83 44.03 -2.73
N THR A 36 9.31 45.27 -2.73
CA THR A 36 10.22 45.96 -3.63
C THR A 36 11.64 45.38 -3.68
N PRO A 37 12.39 45.52 -4.81
CA PRO A 37 13.76 45.03 -4.92
C PRO A 37 14.79 46.01 -4.31
N GLY A 38 15.67 45.50 -3.47
CA GLY A 38 16.79 46.26 -2.91
C GLY A 38 18.08 46.04 -3.70
N THR A 39 18.69 47.15 -4.03
CA THR A 39 19.88 47.39 -4.84
C THR A 39 21.19 46.95 -4.17
N THR A 40 22.01 46.27 -4.95
CA THR A 40 23.50 46.26 -5.08
C THR A 40 24.38 46.86 -3.99
N ALA A 41 25.32 46.11 -3.47
CA ALA A 41 26.65 46.56 -3.06
C ALA A 41 27.71 45.49 -3.32
N VAL A 42 28.66 45.80 -4.17
CA VAL A 42 29.90 45.05 -4.43
C VAL A 42 30.95 45.53 -3.44
N PRO A 43 31.68 44.69 -2.71
CA PRO A 43 32.95 45.07 -2.13
C PRO A 43 34.14 44.46 -2.89
N THR A 44 35.03 45.33 -3.18
CA THR A 44 36.35 45.25 -3.77
C THR A 44 37.31 44.23 -3.07
N THR A 45 38.02 43.53 -3.92
CA THR A 45 39.16 42.63 -3.69
C THR A 45 40.23 43.18 -2.75
N ALA A 46 40.60 42.39 -1.75
CA ALA A 46 41.92 42.47 -1.13
C ALA A 46 42.63 41.10 -1.28
N ARG A 47 43.71 41.12 -2.01
CA ARG A 47 44.63 39.99 -2.28
C ARG A 47 45.60 39.84 -1.10
N VAL A 48 45.55 38.69 -0.41
CA VAL A 48 46.52 38.29 0.62
C VAL A 48 47.41 37.19 0.05
N PRO A 49 48.75 37.23 0.29
CA PRO A 49 49.69 36.27 -0.28
C PRO A 49 49.58 34.89 0.38
N ALA A 50 49.65 33.87 -0.44
CA ALA A 50 49.63 32.45 -0.03
C ALA A 50 50.92 32.04 0.67
N THR A 51 50.80 31.47 1.86
CA THR A 51 51.82 30.63 2.50
C THR A 51 51.63 29.18 2.11
N PRO A 52 52.66 28.39 1.78
CA PRO A 52 52.51 26.99 1.47
C PRO A 52 52.25 26.18 2.76
N SER A 53 51.05 25.66 2.93
CA SER A 53 50.71 24.67 3.95
C SER A 53 51.06 23.27 3.45
N THR A 54 51.96 22.64 4.18
CA THR A 54 52.39 21.25 4.08
C THR A 54 51.16 20.32 4.19
N GLY A 55 50.93 19.50 3.17
CA GLY A 55 49.79 18.61 3.09
C GLY A 55 49.79 17.54 4.19
N SER A 56 48.74 17.54 4.99
CA SER A 56 48.31 16.39 5.79
C SER A 56 47.54 15.43 4.89
N PRO A 57 47.75 14.13 4.97
CA PRO A 57 46.93 13.19 4.20
C PRO A 57 45.53 13.24 4.72
N SER A 58 44.60 13.82 3.94
CA SER A 58 43.18 13.71 4.16
C SER A 58 42.79 12.25 3.98
N THR A 59 42.54 11.55 5.07
CA THR A 59 41.77 10.32 5.07
C THR A 59 40.38 10.68 4.50
N THR A 60 40.18 10.34 3.25
CA THR A 60 38.86 10.45 2.60
C THR A 60 37.89 9.52 3.34
N GLY A 61 37.34 10.02 4.43
CA GLY A 61 36.10 9.43 5.01
C GLY A 61 35.06 9.48 3.93
N GLN A 62 34.77 8.34 3.34
CA GLN A 62 33.72 8.15 2.36
C GLN A 62 32.41 8.46 3.07
N GLN A 63 31.95 9.69 2.97
CA GLN A 63 30.65 10.13 3.46
C GLN A 63 29.62 9.27 2.77
N PRO A 64 28.71 8.59 3.49
CA PRO A 64 27.67 7.79 2.86
C PRO A 64 26.90 8.73 1.92
N GLY A 65 27.02 8.48 0.63
CA GLY A 65 26.41 9.33 -0.39
C GLY A 65 24.91 9.47 -0.14
N SER A 66 24.43 10.71 -0.20
CA SER A 66 23.01 11.08 -0.21
C SER A 66 22.29 10.61 -1.48
N GLY A 67 22.73 9.53 -2.10
CA GLY A 67 22.09 8.86 -3.22
C GLY A 67 20.83 8.14 -2.76
N ALA A 68 19.78 8.17 -3.59
CA ALA A 68 18.59 7.39 -3.36
C ALA A 68 18.96 5.91 -3.13
N ALA A 69 18.39 5.27 -2.11
CA ALA A 69 18.66 3.87 -1.84
C ALA A 69 18.24 3.03 -3.07
N PRO A 70 19.00 1.97 -3.43
CA PRO A 70 18.64 1.10 -4.53
C PRO A 70 17.27 0.48 -4.30
N ARG A 71 16.62 0.02 -5.38
CA ARG A 71 15.34 -0.69 -5.25
C ARG A 71 15.53 -1.97 -4.45
N CYS A 72 14.57 -2.27 -3.56
CA CYS A 72 14.56 -3.54 -2.85
C CYS A 72 14.37 -4.71 -3.82
N ARG A 73 15.14 -5.76 -3.63
CA ARG A 73 15.00 -7.02 -4.38
C ARG A 73 14.31 -8.07 -3.53
N SER A 74 13.52 -8.93 -4.16
CA SER A 74 12.80 -10.00 -3.46
C SER A 74 13.72 -10.86 -2.58
N ALA A 75 14.95 -11.14 -3.03
CA ALA A 75 15.91 -11.95 -2.28
C ALA A 75 16.39 -11.35 -0.95
N GLN A 76 16.17 -10.04 -0.73
CA GLN A 76 16.52 -9.34 0.51
C GLN A 76 15.30 -8.94 1.34
N LEU A 77 14.13 -9.44 0.96
CA LEU A 77 12.88 -9.17 1.64
C LEU A 77 12.26 -10.45 2.18
N SER A 78 11.65 -10.37 3.34
CA SER A 78 10.63 -11.31 3.78
C SER A 78 9.27 -10.64 3.77
N ALA A 79 8.21 -11.43 3.59
CA ALA A 79 6.83 -10.95 3.65
C ALA A 79 6.04 -11.73 4.70
N SER A 80 5.15 -11.04 5.40
CA SER A 80 4.23 -11.64 6.37
C SER A 80 2.92 -10.86 6.41
N LEU A 81 1.90 -11.47 7.02
CA LEU A 81 0.61 -10.80 7.26
C LEU A 81 0.44 -10.49 8.74
N GLY A 82 0.03 -9.27 9.03
CA GLY A 82 -0.45 -8.88 10.36
C GLY A 82 -1.75 -9.61 10.76
N PRO A 83 -2.23 -9.39 11.98
CA PRO A 83 -3.49 -9.97 12.45
C PRO A 83 -4.66 -9.55 11.54
N PRO A 84 -5.72 -10.38 11.45
CA PRO A 84 -6.91 -10.02 10.72
C PRO A 84 -7.74 -9.00 11.52
N GLU A 85 -8.25 -7.98 10.84
CA GLU A 85 -9.20 -7.00 11.37
C GLU A 85 -10.50 -7.12 10.58
N GLY A 86 -11.59 -7.50 11.27
CA GLY A 86 -12.90 -7.68 10.64
C GLY A 86 -13.60 -6.35 10.38
N ALA A 87 -14.21 -6.22 9.21
CA ALA A 87 -15.17 -5.19 8.88
C ALA A 87 -16.32 -5.83 8.12
N ALA A 88 -17.50 -5.17 8.05
CA ALA A 88 -18.68 -5.73 7.42
C ALA A 88 -18.40 -6.35 6.03
N GLY A 89 -18.47 -7.68 5.95
CA GLY A 89 -18.26 -8.43 4.72
C GLY A 89 -16.82 -8.47 4.18
N SER A 90 -15.82 -8.02 4.94
CA SER A 90 -14.40 -8.03 4.54
C SER A 90 -13.49 -8.24 5.74
N VAL A 91 -12.28 -8.69 5.47
CA VAL A 91 -11.16 -8.73 6.43
C VAL A 91 -10.06 -7.82 5.91
N TYR A 92 -9.53 -6.97 6.77
CA TYR A 92 -8.35 -6.17 6.50
C TYR A 92 -7.12 -6.82 7.14
N ARG A 93 -6.00 -6.81 6.43
CA ARG A 93 -4.71 -7.28 6.95
C ARG A 93 -3.60 -6.36 6.47
N VAL A 94 -2.59 -6.19 7.29
CA VAL A 94 -1.38 -5.47 6.90
C VAL A 94 -0.41 -6.47 6.29
N LEU A 95 -0.05 -6.28 5.02
CA LEU A 95 1.07 -6.98 4.38
C LEU A 95 2.35 -6.26 4.79
N ILE A 96 3.26 -6.95 5.46
CA ILE A 96 4.50 -6.42 6.01
C ILE A 96 5.66 -6.97 5.20
N PHE A 97 6.54 -6.08 4.73
CA PHE A 97 7.83 -6.41 4.14
C PHE A 97 8.94 -6.04 5.11
N ALA A 98 9.80 -6.98 5.46
CA ALA A 98 11.00 -6.72 6.25
C ALA A 98 12.25 -6.81 5.36
N ASN A 99 13.16 -5.84 5.48
CA ASN A 99 14.44 -5.90 4.81
C ASN A 99 15.39 -6.79 5.61
N THR A 100 15.64 -7.99 5.12
CA THR A 100 16.56 -8.99 5.69
C THR A 100 17.97 -8.89 5.13
N GLY A 101 18.21 -7.96 4.19
CA GLY A 101 19.52 -7.70 3.60
C GLY A 101 20.39 -6.79 4.47
N ASN A 102 21.67 -6.66 4.11
CA ASN A 102 22.65 -5.87 4.86
C ASN A 102 22.68 -4.38 4.46
N GLY A 103 21.99 -3.99 3.39
CA GLY A 103 21.93 -2.63 2.88
C GLY A 103 20.52 -2.06 2.91
N ALA A 104 20.40 -0.74 3.06
CA ALA A 104 19.12 -0.08 2.91
C ALA A 104 18.64 -0.15 1.46
N CYS A 105 17.35 -0.35 1.25
CA CYS A 105 16.72 -0.33 -0.06
C CYS A 105 15.44 0.52 -0.05
N SER A 106 14.83 0.71 -1.19
CA SER A 106 13.60 1.50 -1.32
C SER A 106 12.53 0.78 -2.13
N MET A 107 11.27 0.98 -1.76
CA MET A 107 10.10 0.54 -2.51
C MET A 107 9.16 1.71 -2.79
N ARG A 108 8.45 1.64 -3.92
CA ARG A 108 7.42 2.63 -4.27
C ARG A 108 6.32 1.95 -5.06
N GLY A 109 5.07 2.33 -4.77
CA GLY A 109 3.89 1.83 -5.49
C GLY A 109 3.27 0.62 -4.82
N PHE A 110 2.63 -0.22 -5.61
CA PHE A 110 1.79 -1.31 -5.12
C PHE A 110 2.48 -2.66 -5.29
N PRO A 111 2.44 -3.54 -4.30
CA PRO A 111 2.80 -4.94 -4.50
C PRO A 111 1.76 -5.64 -5.40
N GLY A 112 2.19 -6.68 -6.10
CA GLY A 112 1.27 -7.64 -6.72
C GLY A 112 0.89 -8.70 -5.70
N VAL A 113 -0.40 -9.01 -5.55
CA VAL A 113 -0.90 -10.01 -4.60
C VAL A 113 -1.90 -10.91 -5.29
N SER A 114 -1.76 -12.23 -5.11
CA SER A 114 -2.69 -13.21 -5.65
C SER A 114 -2.86 -14.37 -4.68
N TYR A 115 -4.05 -14.89 -4.54
CA TYR A 115 -4.26 -16.18 -3.91
C TYR A 115 -3.65 -17.31 -4.73
N VAL A 116 -3.12 -18.31 -4.05
CA VAL A 116 -2.60 -19.52 -4.70
C VAL A 116 -3.05 -20.78 -3.96
N ALA A 117 -3.27 -21.84 -4.72
CA ALA A 117 -3.64 -23.15 -4.25
C ALA A 117 -2.75 -24.24 -4.86
N GLY A 118 -2.90 -25.47 -4.35
CA GLY A 118 -2.14 -26.62 -4.83
C GLY A 118 -0.63 -26.50 -4.62
N ASP A 119 0.10 -27.57 -4.85
CA ASP A 119 1.56 -27.62 -4.60
C ASP A 119 2.35 -26.79 -5.62
N ALA A 120 1.86 -26.68 -6.84
CA ALA A 120 2.46 -25.84 -7.88
C ALA A 120 2.12 -24.35 -7.75
N GLY A 121 1.35 -23.93 -6.74
CA GLY A 121 1.00 -22.53 -6.51
C GLY A 121 0.12 -21.93 -7.61
N GLN A 122 -0.86 -22.69 -8.11
CA GLN A 122 -1.81 -22.18 -9.11
C GLN A 122 -2.57 -20.99 -8.56
N GLN A 123 -2.67 -19.94 -9.36
CA GLN A 123 -3.43 -18.75 -8.96
C GLN A 123 -4.93 -19.06 -8.86
N VAL A 124 -5.56 -18.56 -7.82
CA VAL A 124 -7.00 -18.67 -7.56
C VAL A 124 -7.64 -17.30 -7.79
N GLY A 125 -8.39 -17.19 -8.87
CA GLY A 125 -9.09 -15.97 -9.27
C GLY A 125 -8.18 -14.82 -9.70
N PRO A 126 -8.72 -13.60 -9.82
CA PRO A 126 -7.98 -12.41 -10.19
C PRO A 126 -6.95 -11.99 -9.13
N ALA A 127 -5.86 -11.36 -9.58
CA ALA A 127 -4.94 -10.67 -8.68
C ALA A 127 -5.62 -9.48 -7.98
N ALA A 128 -5.04 -9.05 -6.86
CA ALA A 128 -5.53 -7.90 -6.11
C ALA A 128 -5.57 -6.63 -6.98
N GLU A 129 -6.68 -5.92 -6.91
CA GLU A 129 -6.80 -4.59 -7.48
C GLU A 129 -6.01 -3.58 -6.66
N ARG A 130 -5.30 -2.68 -7.33
CA ARG A 130 -4.55 -1.60 -6.71
C ARG A 130 -5.49 -0.45 -6.38
N VAL A 131 -5.48 0.02 -5.14
CA VAL A 131 -6.36 1.09 -4.67
C VAL A 131 -5.59 2.23 -4.03
N GLY A 132 -6.02 3.46 -4.27
CA GLY A 132 -5.37 4.68 -3.81
C GLY A 132 -4.24 5.16 -4.71
N ASP A 133 -3.52 6.18 -4.24
CA ASP A 133 -2.42 6.81 -4.97
C ASP A 133 -1.11 6.01 -4.84
N THR A 134 -0.23 6.15 -5.82
CA THR A 134 1.06 5.43 -5.85
C THR A 134 1.97 5.75 -4.65
N GLY A 135 1.77 6.88 -4.00
CA GLY A 135 2.59 7.31 -2.86
C GLY A 135 4.03 7.66 -3.21
N GLY A 136 4.79 8.02 -2.20
CA GLY A 136 6.22 8.30 -2.25
C GLY A 136 7.09 7.04 -2.24
N SER A 137 8.41 7.24 -2.35
CA SER A 137 9.38 6.16 -2.14
C SER A 137 9.61 5.96 -0.65
N VAL A 138 9.51 4.72 -0.19
CA VAL A 138 9.77 4.31 1.20
C VAL A 138 11.15 3.68 1.27
N ARG A 139 12.05 4.28 2.06
CA ARG A 139 13.38 3.73 2.36
C ARG A 139 13.26 2.77 3.53
N ILE A 140 13.84 1.58 3.39
CA ILE A 140 13.81 0.50 4.38
C ILE A 140 15.24 0.16 4.75
N ALA A 141 15.65 0.49 5.97
CA ALA A 141 16.95 0.12 6.52
C ALA A 141 17.05 -1.41 6.76
N PRO A 142 18.24 -1.98 6.90
CA PRO A 142 18.38 -3.36 7.35
C PRO A 142 17.58 -3.62 8.64
N GLY A 143 16.80 -4.68 8.67
CA GLY A 143 15.91 -5.03 9.80
C GLY A 143 14.64 -4.20 9.94
N ALA A 144 14.50 -3.09 9.20
CA ALA A 144 13.28 -2.29 9.20
C ALA A 144 12.20 -2.88 8.28
N THR A 145 10.99 -2.34 8.41
CA THR A 145 9.81 -2.80 7.66
C THR A 145 9.17 -1.68 6.84
N ALA A 146 8.36 -2.08 5.88
CA ALA A 146 7.37 -1.26 5.21
C ALA A 146 6.09 -2.11 5.05
N SER A 147 4.96 -1.48 4.79
CA SER A 147 3.69 -2.19 4.77
C SER A 147 2.77 -1.74 3.64
N ALA A 148 1.77 -2.57 3.33
CA ALA A 148 0.66 -2.22 2.47
C ALA A 148 -0.63 -2.82 3.05
N GLN A 149 -1.73 -2.10 2.97
CA GLN A 149 -3.02 -2.63 3.42
C GLN A 149 -3.61 -3.57 2.37
N LEU A 150 -4.09 -4.72 2.83
CA LEU A 150 -4.91 -5.64 2.06
C LEU A 150 -6.35 -5.59 2.57
N ARG A 151 -7.30 -5.69 1.64
CA ARG A 151 -8.70 -6.00 1.95
C ARG A 151 -9.06 -7.30 1.24
N LEU A 152 -9.60 -8.24 2.00
CA LEU A 152 -10.06 -9.55 1.57
C LEU A 152 -11.59 -9.57 1.71
N VAL A 153 -12.31 -9.68 0.63
CA VAL A 153 -13.79 -9.76 0.67
C VAL A 153 -14.20 -11.18 1.02
N ASN A 154 -15.12 -11.31 1.96
CA ASN A 154 -15.66 -12.62 2.32
C ASN A 154 -16.38 -13.24 1.11
N VAL A 155 -15.97 -14.45 0.73
CA VAL A 155 -16.56 -15.16 -0.43
C VAL A 155 -18.05 -15.39 -0.31
N ALA A 156 -18.60 -15.43 0.91
CA ALA A 156 -20.03 -15.54 1.16
C ALA A 156 -20.85 -14.32 0.70
N ASN A 157 -20.19 -13.21 0.37
CA ASN A 157 -20.85 -12.03 -0.21
C ASN A 157 -21.16 -12.19 -1.70
N TYR A 158 -20.66 -13.23 -2.34
CA TYR A 158 -20.81 -13.47 -3.77
C TYR A 158 -21.72 -14.67 -4.04
N ASP A 159 -22.36 -14.66 -5.18
CA ASP A 159 -23.03 -15.86 -5.69
C ASP A 159 -22.01 -17.01 -5.84
N ALA A 160 -22.30 -18.16 -5.26
CA ALA A 160 -21.38 -19.28 -5.21
C ALA A 160 -21.05 -19.85 -6.60
N ALA A 161 -21.99 -19.82 -7.56
CA ALA A 161 -21.77 -20.30 -8.92
C ALA A 161 -20.81 -19.36 -9.69
N VAL A 162 -20.87 -18.06 -9.42
CA VAL A 162 -19.98 -17.05 -10.01
C VAL A 162 -18.62 -17.04 -9.32
N CYS A 163 -18.59 -17.04 -7.98
CA CYS A 163 -17.37 -17.02 -7.19
C CYS A 163 -16.57 -18.32 -7.33
N ARG A 164 -17.24 -19.47 -7.31
CA ARG A 164 -16.60 -20.80 -7.23
C ARG A 164 -15.62 -20.86 -6.07
N PRO A 165 -16.11 -20.82 -4.81
CA PRO A 165 -15.28 -20.82 -3.62
C PRO A 165 -14.24 -21.94 -3.63
N THR A 166 -12.98 -21.61 -3.45
CA THR A 166 -11.85 -22.54 -3.56
C THR A 166 -10.90 -22.30 -2.39
N PRO A 167 -10.53 -23.34 -1.61
CA PRO A 167 -9.53 -23.25 -0.58
C PRO A 167 -8.19 -22.80 -1.17
N VAL A 168 -7.52 -21.89 -0.48
CA VAL A 168 -6.17 -21.42 -0.84
C VAL A 168 -5.18 -21.80 0.27
N ARG A 169 -3.91 -21.96 -0.09
CA ARG A 169 -2.82 -22.29 0.85
C ARG A 169 -1.97 -21.07 1.19
N GLY A 170 -2.15 -19.97 0.49
CA GLY A 170 -1.35 -18.78 0.72
C GLY A 170 -1.54 -17.70 -0.35
N MET A 171 -0.69 -16.71 -0.23
CA MET A 171 -0.59 -15.60 -1.17
C MET A 171 0.77 -15.58 -1.85
N ARG A 172 0.80 -15.34 -3.14
CA ARG A 172 1.98 -15.01 -3.92
C ARG A 172 2.09 -13.50 -3.99
N ILE A 173 3.21 -12.96 -3.50
CA ILE A 173 3.46 -11.55 -3.34
C ILE A 173 4.63 -11.12 -4.23
N TYR A 174 4.41 -10.16 -5.10
CA TYR A 174 5.47 -9.50 -5.86
C TYR A 174 5.75 -8.13 -5.25
N PRO A 175 6.93 -7.89 -4.66
CA PRO A 175 7.29 -6.54 -4.25
C PRO A 175 7.23 -5.56 -5.43
N PRO A 176 6.97 -4.25 -5.20
CA PRO A 176 6.86 -3.28 -6.29
C PRO A 176 8.07 -3.29 -7.22
N GLY A 177 7.82 -3.54 -8.52
CA GLY A 177 8.86 -3.57 -9.56
C GLY A 177 9.73 -4.83 -9.58
N GLU A 178 9.40 -5.87 -8.81
CA GLU A 178 10.06 -7.17 -8.82
C GLU A 178 9.26 -8.21 -9.61
N THR A 179 9.98 -9.18 -10.16
CA THR A 179 9.41 -10.32 -10.89
C THR A 179 9.54 -11.64 -10.14
N ALA A 180 10.39 -11.68 -9.11
CA ALA A 180 10.49 -12.81 -8.20
C ALA A 180 9.46 -12.66 -7.07
N ALA A 181 8.67 -13.69 -6.86
CA ALA A 181 7.62 -13.69 -5.84
C ALA A 181 8.12 -14.15 -4.47
N LEU A 182 7.49 -13.62 -3.43
CA LEU A 182 7.51 -14.15 -2.08
C LEU A 182 6.22 -14.95 -1.86
N PHE A 183 6.26 -15.95 -0.98
CA PHE A 183 5.09 -16.72 -0.57
C PHE A 183 4.77 -16.45 0.89
N VAL A 184 3.49 -16.17 1.18
CA VAL A 184 2.98 -16.00 2.54
C VAL A 184 1.89 -17.04 2.75
N PRO A 185 2.08 -18.01 3.67
CA PRO A 185 1.07 -19.01 3.96
C PRO A 185 -0.16 -18.34 4.61
N VAL A 186 -1.33 -18.73 4.17
CA VAL A 186 -2.62 -18.34 4.78
C VAL A 186 -3.66 -19.37 4.35
N GLU A 187 -4.44 -19.82 5.30
CA GLU A 187 -5.56 -20.73 5.07
C GLU A 187 -6.84 -19.90 4.98
N GLU A 188 -7.30 -19.67 3.77
CA GLU A 188 -8.46 -18.85 3.44
C GLU A 188 -9.27 -19.53 2.32
N THR A 189 -10.39 -18.96 1.98
CA THR A 189 -11.16 -19.33 0.78
C THR A 189 -11.20 -18.15 -0.16
N GLY A 190 -10.79 -18.37 -1.41
CA GLY A 190 -10.86 -17.39 -2.48
C GLY A 190 -11.90 -17.76 -3.54
N CYS A 191 -12.25 -16.83 -4.42
CA CYS A 191 -13.06 -17.08 -5.60
C CYS A 191 -12.16 -17.50 -6.77
N ALA A 192 -12.31 -18.72 -7.27
CA ALA A 192 -11.65 -19.14 -8.52
C ALA A 192 -12.30 -18.52 -9.76
N GLY A 193 -13.54 -18.08 -9.65
CA GLY A 193 -14.26 -17.34 -10.67
C GLY A 193 -13.95 -15.84 -10.65
N THR A 194 -14.75 -15.09 -11.40
CA THR A 194 -14.65 -13.63 -11.49
C THR A 194 -15.96 -13.02 -10.99
N PRO A 195 -16.13 -12.86 -9.66
CA PRO A 195 -17.31 -12.22 -9.11
C PRO A 195 -17.32 -10.71 -9.45
N PRO A 196 -18.46 -10.04 -9.36
CA PRO A 196 -18.53 -8.59 -9.53
C PRO A 196 -17.73 -7.88 -8.43
N GLY A 197 -16.89 -6.93 -8.83
CA GLY A 197 -15.93 -6.26 -7.95
C GLY A 197 -14.71 -7.13 -7.63
N SER A 198 -13.86 -6.60 -6.77
CA SER A 198 -12.57 -7.23 -6.47
C SER A 198 -12.61 -8.02 -5.17
N GLN A 199 -12.31 -9.31 -5.22
CA GLN A 199 -12.15 -10.13 -4.00
C GLN A 199 -10.95 -9.70 -3.15
N LEU A 200 -9.92 -9.18 -3.79
CA LEU A 200 -8.71 -8.66 -3.15
C LEU A 200 -8.44 -7.23 -3.61
N THR A 201 -8.08 -6.36 -2.69
CA THR A 201 -7.48 -5.07 -3.01
C THR A 201 -6.20 -4.87 -2.23
N VAL A 202 -5.28 -4.08 -2.78
CA VAL A 202 -4.00 -3.76 -2.16
C VAL A 202 -3.70 -2.27 -2.28
N GLY A 203 -3.34 -1.66 -1.14
CA GLY A 203 -2.85 -0.30 -1.07
C GLY A 203 -1.39 -0.16 -1.49
N THR A 204 -0.93 1.08 -1.57
CA THR A 204 0.48 1.41 -1.83
C THR A 204 1.37 1.04 -0.63
N ILE A 205 2.68 0.92 -0.89
CA ILE A 205 3.67 0.80 0.18
C ILE A 205 3.73 2.08 0.99
N ILE A 206 3.67 1.94 2.31
CA ILE A 206 3.84 3.01 3.29
C ILE A 206 4.94 2.64 4.31
N ALA A 207 5.51 3.65 4.94
CA ALA A 207 6.37 3.47 6.11
C ALA A 207 5.55 2.95 7.30
N PRO A 208 6.21 2.32 8.30
CA PRO A 208 5.56 1.83 9.52
C PRO A 208 4.92 2.96 10.30
#